data_5dfa0b376097399f20a5fe32129409fd
#
_entry.id   5dfa0b376097399f20a5fe32129409fd
#
_cell.length_a   1.000
_cell.length_b   1.000
_cell.length_c   1.000
_cell.angle_alpha   90.00
_cell.angle_beta   90.00
_cell.angle_gamma   90.00
#
_symmetry.space_group_name_H-M   'P 1'
#
loop_
_entity.id
_entity.type
_entity.pdbx_description
1 polymer ?
#
loop_
_entity_poly.entity_id
_entity_poly.type
_entity_poly.pdbx_seq_one_letter_code
_entity_poly.pdbx_strand_id
1 'polypeptide(L)'
;RVPDAVIKTVADPFLNDETAAWAKSMGVEHTTKDYKEIINDPEISAVLICSSTDTHSPISVEAIKAGKHVFCEKPIDHDIAKIKEVIDALEGTNLKYQVGFNRRFDHNFESLQQAVAAGKVGKPEIIKITSRDPEPPSIDYVKVSGGMFLDMTIHDFDMVRYLAGCDATEVYVQSANLVDPAIGEAGDVD
;
A
#
# COMPACT_ATOMS: atom_id res chain seq x y z
N ARG A 1 -17.17 2.45 6.78
CA ARG A 1 -17.63 3.74 6.20
C ARG A 1 -17.00 4.88 7.00
N VAL A 2 -16.50 5.90 6.32
CA VAL A 2 -16.04 7.15 6.94
C VAL A 2 -17.26 8.08 6.97
N PRO A 3 -17.69 8.57 8.13
CA PRO A 3 -18.99 9.26 8.27
C PRO A 3 -19.15 10.49 7.36
N ASP A 4 -18.08 11.25 7.15
CA ASP A 4 -18.14 12.54 6.44
C ASP A 4 -17.42 12.49 5.08
N ALA A 5 -17.28 11.30 4.49
CA ALA A 5 -16.65 11.12 3.20
C ALA A 5 -17.58 10.42 2.19
N VAL A 6 -17.53 10.89 0.95
CA VAL A 6 -18.27 10.33 -0.18
C VAL A 6 -17.27 9.92 -1.25
N ILE A 7 -17.46 8.74 -1.82
CA ILE A 7 -16.74 8.33 -3.03
C ILE A 7 -17.50 8.91 -4.22
N LYS A 8 -16.99 10.03 -4.76
CA LYS A 8 -17.62 10.73 -5.86
C LYS A 8 -17.41 9.98 -7.19
N THR A 9 -16.17 9.58 -7.46
CA THR A 9 -15.79 8.96 -8.74
C THR A 9 -14.88 7.77 -8.52
N VAL A 10 -15.10 6.71 -9.28
CA VAL A 10 -14.20 5.56 -9.40
C VAL A 10 -13.67 5.49 -10.82
N ALA A 11 -12.35 5.38 -10.97
CA ALA A 11 -11.68 5.17 -12.25
C ALA A 11 -11.06 3.77 -12.31
N ASP A 12 -11.36 3.05 -13.38
CA ASP A 12 -10.75 1.75 -13.68
C ASP A 12 -10.63 1.57 -15.21
N PRO A 13 -9.42 1.38 -15.77
CA PRO A 13 -9.25 1.21 -17.20
C PRO A 13 -9.99 -0.02 -17.76
N PHE A 14 -10.28 -1.00 -16.90
CA PHE A 14 -11.04 -2.23 -17.25
C PHE A 14 -12.53 -2.13 -16.94
N LEU A 15 -13.03 -0.94 -16.60
CA LEU A 15 -14.43 -0.71 -16.27
C LEU A 15 -15.35 -1.26 -17.36
N ASN A 16 -16.34 -2.03 -16.95
CA ASN A 16 -17.42 -2.58 -17.79
C ASN A 16 -18.79 -2.32 -17.13
N ASP A 17 -19.88 -2.70 -17.81
CA ASP A 17 -21.24 -2.43 -17.34
C ASP A 17 -21.54 -3.08 -15.97
N GLU A 18 -21.00 -4.25 -15.70
CA GLU A 18 -21.19 -4.97 -14.43
C GLU A 18 -20.49 -4.25 -13.29
N THR A 19 -19.20 -3.90 -13.45
CA THR A 19 -18.42 -3.20 -12.43
C THR A 19 -18.92 -1.78 -12.21
N ALA A 20 -19.38 -1.10 -13.26
CA ALA A 20 -20.03 0.21 -13.15
C ALA A 20 -21.36 0.13 -12.38
N ALA A 21 -22.20 -0.86 -12.66
CA ALA A 21 -23.43 -1.09 -11.93
C ALA A 21 -23.19 -1.42 -10.46
N TRP A 22 -22.16 -2.23 -10.17
CA TRP A 22 -21.74 -2.53 -8.80
C TRP A 22 -21.29 -1.27 -8.07
N ALA A 23 -20.40 -0.46 -8.64
CA ALA A 23 -19.96 0.80 -8.07
C ALA A 23 -21.14 1.72 -7.74
N LYS A 24 -22.07 1.86 -8.66
CA LYS A 24 -23.30 2.64 -8.46
C LYS A 24 -24.16 2.10 -7.32
N SER A 25 -24.27 0.78 -7.16
CA SER A 25 -25.00 0.16 -6.05
C SER A 25 -24.37 0.46 -4.68
N MET A 26 -23.06 0.76 -4.66
CA MET A 26 -22.31 1.17 -3.46
C MET A 26 -22.42 2.68 -3.16
N GLY A 27 -23.14 3.44 -4.01
CA GLY A 27 -23.34 4.87 -3.84
C GLY A 27 -22.31 5.75 -4.54
N VAL A 28 -21.53 5.20 -5.47
CA VAL A 28 -20.59 5.98 -6.30
C VAL A 28 -21.40 6.77 -7.33
N GLU A 29 -21.14 8.08 -7.44
CA GLU A 29 -21.87 8.96 -8.35
C GLU A 29 -21.43 8.78 -9.81
N HIS A 30 -20.11 8.70 -10.02
CA HIS A 30 -19.51 8.62 -11.36
C HIS A 30 -18.53 7.47 -11.48
N THR A 31 -18.47 6.90 -12.67
CA THR A 31 -17.45 5.90 -13.03
C THR A 31 -16.82 6.29 -14.37
N THR A 32 -15.50 6.12 -14.49
CA THR A 32 -14.73 6.47 -15.68
C THR A 32 -13.62 5.46 -15.94
N LYS A 33 -13.05 5.48 -17.15
CA LYS A 33 -11.83 4.73 -17.48
C LYS A 33 -10.57 5.57 -17.35
N ASP A 34 -10.70 6.88 -17.18
CA ASP A 34 -9.57 7.82 -17.11
C ASP A 34 -9.47 8.44 -15.71
N TYR A 35 -8.46 8.04 -14.93
CA TYR A 35 -8.20 8.60 -13.61
C TYR A 35 -7.93 10.11 -13.62
N LYS A 36 -7.57 10.69 -14.78
CA LYS A 36 -7.35 12.15 -14.90
C LYS A 36 -8.62 12.95 -14.68
N GLU A 37 -9.78 12.36 -14.93
CA GLU A 37 -11.06 13.01 -14.59
C GLU A 37 -11.17 13.22 -13.07
N ILE A 38 -10.68 12.26 -12.25
CA ILE A 38 -10.63 12.39 -10.79
C ILE A 38 -9.65 13.50 -10.38
N ILE A 39 -8.46 13.50 -10.95
CA ILE A 39 -7.40 14.46 -10.61
C ILE A 39 -7.82 15.90 -10.95
N ASN A 40 -8.49 16.08 -12.08
CA ASN A 40 -8.89 17.38 -12.58
C ASN A 40 -10.21 17.89 -11.99
N ASP A 41 -10.96 17.08 -11.25
CA ASP A 41 -12.22 17.50 -10.61
C ASP A 41 -11.94 18.38 -9.36
N PRO A 42 -12.33 19.66 -9.36
CA PRO A 42 -12.07 20.56 -8.23
C PRO A 42 -12.87 20.20 -6.97
N GLU A 43 -13.93 19.42 -7.09
CA GLU A 43 -14.73 19.00 -5.93
C GLU A 43 -14.14 17.78 -5.21
N ILE A 44 -13.18 17.09 -5.81
CA ILE A 44 -12.47 15.97 -5.19
C ILE A 44 -11.27 16.52 -4.41
N SER A 45 -11.24 16.31 -3.11
CA SER A 45 -10.17 16.76 -2.22
C SER A 45 -9.10 15.70 -1.96
N ALA A 46 -9.44 14.41 -2.11
CA ALA A 46 -8.53 13.30 -1.83
C ALA A 46 -8.68 12.19 -2.88
N VAL A 47 -7.57 11.54 -3.20
CA VAL A 47 -7.49 10.42 -4.14
C VAL A 47 -7.01 9.17 -3.41
N LEU A 48 -7.70 8.06 -3.63
CA LEU A 48 -7.29 6.73 -3.17
C LEU A 48 -6.72 5.96 -4.37
N ILE A 49 -5.44 5.60 -4.32
CA ILE A 49 -4.74 4.89 -5.39
C ILE A 49 -4.61 3.43 -4.97
N CYS A 50 -5.39 2.57 -5.62
CA CYS A 50 -5.46 1.13 -5.38
C CYS A 50 -5.29 0.35 -6.69
N SER A 51 -4.58 0.92 -7.65
CA SER A 51 -4.28 0.37 -8.97
C SER A 51 -3.08 -0.59 -8.93
N SER A 52 -2.54 -0.96 -10.07
CA SER A 52 -1.28 -1.73 -10.11
C SER A 52 -0.09 -0.89 -9.64
N THR A 53 0.89 -1.55 -8.99
CA THR A 53 2.02 -0.90 -8.33
C THR A 53 2.80 0.07 -9.23
N ASP A 54 2.99 -0.29 -10.49
CA ASP A 54 3.69 0.52 -11.49
C ASP A 54 3.01 1.87 -11.79
N THR A 55 1.76 2.03 -11.38
CA THR A 55 0.98 3.26 -11.56
C THR A 55 0.91 4.12 -10.30
N HIS A 56 1.31 3.60 -9.12
CA HIS A 56 1.16 4.30 -7.85
C HIS A 56 1.93 5.61 -7.80
N SER A 57 3.23 5.58 -8.10
CA SER A 57 4.09 6.77 -8.04
C SER A 57 3.70 7.86 -9.06
N PRO A 58 3.47 7.56 -10.37
CA PRO A 58 3.09 8.60 -11.32
C PRO A 58 1.74 9.22 -10.99
N ILE A 59 0.72 8.43 -10.64
CA ILE A 59 -0.59 8.97 -10.25
C ILE A 59 -0.48 9.78 -8.96
N SER A 60 0.33 9.35 -7.99
CA SER A 60 0.60 10.11 -6.76
C SER A 60 1.16 11.50 -7.06
N VAL A 61 2.19 11.58 -7.91
CA VAL A 61 2.81 12.87 -8.28
C VAL A 61 1.81 13.78 -8.99
N GLU A 62 1.01 13.25 -9.91
CA GLU A 62 -0.03 14.03 -10.60
C GLU A 62 -1.10 14.54 -9.60
N ALA A 63 -1.57 13.68 -8.69
CA ALA A 63 -2.57 14.05 -7.68
C ALA A 63 -2.04 15.13 -6.72
N ILE A 64 -0.79 15.01 -6.24
CA ILE A 64 -0.15 16.01 -5.39
C ILE A 64 -0.03 17.36 -6.11
N LYS A 65 0.43 17.36 -7.37
CA LYS A 65 0.53 18.58 -8.18
C LYS A 65 -0.83 19.25 -8.44
N ALA A 66 -1.90 18.45 -8.47
CA ALA A 66 -3.28 18.95 -8.57
C ALA A 66 -3.87 19.39 -7.21
N GLY A 67 -3.09 19.37 -6.13
CA GLY A 67 -3.51 19.80 -4.80
C GLY A 67 -4.39 18.81 -4.04
N LYS A 68 -4.34 17.52 -4.39
CA LYS A 68 -5.13 16.47 -3.76
C LYS A 68 -4.37 15.82 -2.60
N HIS A 69 -5.07 15.49 -1.52
CA HIS A 69 -4.59 14.54 -0.54
C HIS A 69 -4.55 13.13 -1.17
N VAL A 70 -3.61 12.30 -0.74
CA VAL A 70 -3.43 10.98 -1.34
C VAL A 70 -3.40 9.88 -0.27
N PHE A 71 -4.18 8.85 -0.49
CA PHE A 71 -3.95 7.52 0.06
C PHE A 71 -3.42 6.64 -1.08
N CYS A 72 -2.32 5.95 -0.87
CA CYS A 72 -1.74 5.06 -1.87
C CYS A 72 -1.50 3.68 -1.25
N GLU A 73 -1.94 2.62 -1.93
CA GLU A 73 -1.58 1.26 -1.54
C GLU A 73 -0.07 1.04 -1.58
N LYS A 74 0.37 0.08 -0.82
CA LYS A 74 1.77 -0.35 -0.76
C LYS A 74 2.11 -1.27 -1.96
N PRO A 75 3.37 -1.32 -2.39
CA PRO A 75 4.40 -0.30 -2.20
C PRO A 75 4.10 0.95 -3.03
N ILE A 76 4.70 2.09 -2.69
CA ILE A 76 4.53 3.32 -3.50
C ILE A 76 5.11 3.10 -4.90
N ASP A 77 6.24 2.43 -5.01
CA ASP A 77 6.88 1.97 -6.26
C ASP A 77 7.94 0.91 -5.91
N HIS A 78 8.39 0.16 -6.88
CA HIS A 78 9.55 -0.73 -6.76
C HIS A 78 10.88 0.02 -6.86
N ASP A 79 10.88 1.19 -7.49
CA ASP A 79 12.06 2.05 -7.67
C ASP A 79 12.10 3.16 -6.61
N ILE A 80 13.18 3.15 -5.80
CA ILE A 80 13.42 4.16 -4.76
C ILE A 80 13.49 5.58 -5.36
N ALA A 81 13.99 5.74 -6.58
CA ALA A 81 14.05 7.06 -7.22
C ALA A 81 12.64 7.62 -7.47
N LYS A 82 11.70 6.79 -7.91
CA LYS A 82 10.30 7.19 -8.09
C LYS A 82 9.59 7.45 -6.77
N ILE A 83 9.90 6.68 -5.71
CA ILE A 83 9.41 6.98 -4.35
C ILE A 83 9.89 8.36 -3.92
N LYS A 84 11.16 8.69 -4.21
CA LYS A 84 11.71 10.00 -3.91
C LYS A 84 10.99 11.11 -4.65
N GLU A 85 10.62 10.93 -5.91
CA GLU A 85 9.83 11.92 -6.67
C GLU A 85 8.49 12.24 -5.99
N VAL A 86 7.84 11.22 -5.39
CA VAL A 86 6.60 11.44 -4.62
C VAL A 86 6.89 12.26 -3.36
N ILE A 87 7.97 11.97 -2.64
CA ILE A 87 8.38 12.72 -1.45
C ILE A 87 8.71 14.17 -1.82
N ASP A 88 9.52 14.37 -2.87
CA ASP A 88 9.90 15.69 -3.36
C ASP A 88 8.67 16.51 -3.81
N ALA A 89 7.66 15.86 -4.41
CA ALA A 89 6.40 16.51 -4.78
C ALA A 89 5.57 16.98 -3.58
N LEU A 90 5.73 16.36 -2.42
CA LEU A 90 5.04 16.73 -1.18
C LEU A 90 5.73 17.89 -0.45
N GLU A 91 7.03 18.11 -0.71
CA GLU A 91 7.79 19.16 -0.03
C GLU A 91 7.16 20.55 -0.23
N GLY A 92 7.05 21.29 0.86
CA GLY A 92 6.47 22.64 0.87
C GLY A 92 4.94 22.67 0.72
N THR A 93 4.27 21.52 0.66
CA THR A 93 2.80 21.42 0.65
C THR A 93 2.25 21.14 2.05
N ASN A 94 0.94 21.38 2.22
CA ASN A 94 0.19 20.95 3.42
C ASN A 94 -0.64 19.68 3.14
N LEU A 95 -0.39 19.00 2.02
CA LEU A 95 -1.12 17.82 1.62
C LEU A 95 -0.78 16.63 2.53
N LYS A 96 -1.76 15.79 2.71
CA LYS A 96 -1.59 14.53 3.45
C LYS A 96 -1.35 13.41 2.44
N TYR A 97 -0.33 12.62 2.70
CA TYR A 97 -0.02 11.40 1.97
C TYR A 97 0.04 10.24 2.94
N GLN A 98 -0.73 9.21 2.69
CA GLN A 98 -0.77 8.01 3.53
C GLN A 98 -0.52 6.78 2.69
N VAL A 99 0.41 5.95 3.13
CA VAL A 99 0.67 4.63 2.52
C VAL A 99 -0.22 3.57 3.19
N GLY A 100 -0.73 2.65 2.41
CA GLY A 100 -1.67 1.61 2.80
C GLY A 100 -1.07 0.48 3.65
N PHE A 101 -0.31 0.80 4.70
CA PHE A 101 0.12 -0.20 5.69
C PHE A 101 -1.04 -0.59 6.59
N ASN A 102 -1.94 -1.40 6.06
CA ASN A 102 -3.23 -1.75 6.65
C ASN A 102 -3.15 -2.42 8.02
N ARG A 103 -2.08 -3.18 8.32
CA ARG A 103 -1.91 -3.86 9.61
C ARG A 103 -1.85 -2.89 10.79
N ARG A 104 -1.43 -1.63 10.59
CA ARG A 104 -1.45 -0.60 11.65
C ARG A 104 -2.88 -0.24 12.11
N PHE A 105 -3.89 -0.52 11.28
CA PHE A 105 -5.31 -0.26 11.53
C PHE A 105 -6.10 -1.51 11.90
N ASP A 106 -5.45 -2.67 11.97
CA ASP A 106 -6.02 -3.88 12.54
C ASP A 106 -6.07 -3.75 14.08
N HIS A 107 -7.23 -4.03 14.67
CA HIS A 107 -7.45 -3.84 16.10
C HIS A 107 -6.52 -4.69 17.01
N ASN A 108 -6.05 -5.87 16.55
CA ASN A 108 -5.13 -6.69 17.32
C ASN A 108 -3.72 -6.09 17.33
N PHE A 109 -3.23 -5.68 16.14
CA PHE A 109 -1.92 -5.02 16.03
C PHE A 109 -1.91 -3.66 16.73
N GLU A 110 -3.00 -2.90 16.65
CA GLU A 110 -3.15 -1.64 17.38
C GLU A 110 -3.13 -1.88 18.89
N SER A 111 -3.88 -2.87 19.39
CA SER A 111 -3.89 -3.23 20.81
C SER A 111 -2.51 -3.66 21.31
N LEU A 112 -1.78 -4.43 20.50
CA LEU A 112 -0.41 -4.82 20.82
C LEU A 112 0.52 -3.60 20.92
N GLN A 113 0.45 -2.71 19.94
CA GLN A 113 1.24 -1.48 19.93
C GLN A 113 0.93 -0.59 21.14
N GLN A 114 -0.34 -0.42 21.48
CA GLN A 114 -0.77 0.33 22.66
C GLN A 114 -0.24 -0.31 23.97
N ALA A 115 -0.21 -1.64 24.05
CA ALA A 115 0.35 -2.34 25.21
C ALA A 115 1.87 -2.12 25.34
N VAL A 116 2.59 -2.13 24.22
CA VAL A 116 4.03 -1.80 24.18
C VAL A 116 4.25 -0.34 24.58
N ALA A 117 3.54 0.60 23.99
CA ALA A 117 3.66 2.03 24.26
C ALA A 117 3.32 2.38 25.73
N ALA A 118 2.37 1.66 26.33
CA ALA A 118 2.02 1.80 27.73
C ALA A 118 3.01 1.11 28.72
N GLY A 119 4.09 0.50 28.20
CA GLY A 119 5.09 -0.19 28.99
C GLY A 119 4.61 -1.50 29.63
N LYS A 120 3.46 -2.05 29.23
CA LYS A 120 2.91 -3.28 29.81
C LYS A 120 3.80 -4.52 29.64
N VAL A 121 4.61 -4.52 28.59
CA VAL A 121 5.56 -5.60 28.28
C VAL A 121 7.02 -5.22 28.57
N GLY A 122 7.24 -4.05 29.17
CA GLY A 122 8.57 -3.46 29.33
C GLY A 122 9.14 -2.99 27.98
N LYS A 123 10.47 -2.89 27.90
CA LYS A 123 11.17 -2.59 26.65
C LYS A 123 11.22 -3.87 25.79
N PRO A 124 10.73 -3.86 24.56
CA PRO A 124 10.88 -5.01 23.67
C PRO A 124 12.36 -5.30 23.37
N GLU A 125 12.79 -6.53 23.62
CA GLU A 125 14.14 -7.02 23.35
C GLU A 125 14.18 -7.87 22.07
N ILE A 126 13.09 -8.61 21.81
CA ILE A 126 12.93 -9.48 20.64
C ILE A 126 11.52 -9.30 20.09
N ILE A 127 11.43 -9.10 18.79
CA ILE A 127 10.17 -9.14 18.05
C ILE A 127 10.28 -10.27 17.02
N LYS A 128 9.40 -11.27 17.11
CA LYS A 128 9.30 -12.35 16.12
C LYS A 128 7.98 -12.26 15.41
N ILE A 129 8.03 -12.14 14.08
CA ILE A 129 6.86 -12.16 13.20
C ILE A 129 6.91 -13.46 12.38
N THR A 130 5.75 -14.07 12.21
CA THR A 130 5.58 -15.21 11.29
C THR A 130 4.41 -14.88 10.39
N SER A 131 4.69 -14.70 9.10
CA SER A 131 3.70 -14.48 8.06
C SER A 131 3.75 -15.63 7.07
N ARG A 132 2.59 -16.18 6.74
CA ARG A 132 2.47 -17.30 5.79
C ARG A 132 1.18 -17.14 5.03
N ASP A 133 1.25 -17.19 3.72
CA ASP A 133 0.09 -17.33 2.87
C ASP A 133 -0.25 -18.82 2.69
N PRO A 134 -1.53 -19.17 2.52
CA PRO A 134 -1.96 -20.57 2.39
C PRO A 134 -1.45 -21.22 1.10
N GLU A 135 -1.24 -20.43 0.05
CA GLU A 135 -0.76 -20.85 -1.27
C GLU A 135 0.26 -19.85 -1.82
N PRO A 136 1.24 -20.31 -2.60
CA PRO A 136 2.19 -19.40 -3.26
C PRO A 136 1.46 -18.57 -4.33
N PRO A 137 1.96 -17.38 -4.66
CA PRO A 137 1.42 -16.54 -5.72
C PRO A 137 1.63 -17.19 -7.10
N SER A 138 0.81 -16.82 -8.08
CA SER A 138 1.01 -17.24 -9.46
C SER A 138 2.32 -16.69 -10.02
N ILE A 139 2.98 -17.42 -10.92
CA ILE A 139 4.24 -17.00 -11.54
C ILE A 139 4.09 -15.66 -12.29
N ASP A 140 2.95 -15.42 -12.90
CA ASP A 140 2.69 -14.13 -13.58
C ASP A 140 2.60 -12.98 -12.59
N TYR A 141 2.08 -13.20 -11.40
CA TYR A 141 2.08 -12.20 -10.32
C TYR A 141 3.48 -11.98 -9.76
N VAL A 142 4.25 -13.04 -9.52
CA VAL A 142 5.65 -12.95 -9.04
C VAL A 142 6.48 -12.00 -9.90
N LYS A 143 6.35 -12.11 -11.24
CA LYS A 143 7.11 -11.27 -12.19
C LYS A 143 6.84 -9.77 -12.08
N VAL A 144 5.71 -9.37 -11.51
CA VAL A 144 5.28 -7.97 -11.46
C VAL A 144 5.09 -7.43 -10.03
N SER A 145 5.05 -8.30 -9.01
CA SER A 145 4.80 -7.91 -7.62
C SER A 145 5.98 -7.20 -6.96
N GLY A 146 7.19 -7.39 -7.48
CA GLY A 146 8.44 -6.96 -6.82
C GLY A 146 9.00 -8.00 -5.86
N GLY A 147 8.41 -9.20 -5.83
CA GLY A 147 8.84 -10.34 -5.04
C GLY A 147 8.42 -10.30 -3.58
N MET A 148 8.72 -11.37 -2.87
CA MET A 148 8.29 -11.59 -1.49
C MET A 148 8.63 -10.40 -0.56
N PHE A 149 9.79 -9.76 -0.72
CA PHE A 149 10.22 -8.70 0.18
C PHE A 149 9.45 -7.39 -0.02
N LEU A 150 9.11 -7.02 -1.25
CA LEU A 150 8.38 -5.78 -1.56
C LEU A 150 6.87 -5.95 -1.53
N ASP A 151 6.37 -7.15 -1.75
CA ASP A 151 4.93 -7.39 -1.75
C ASP A 151 4.40 -7.86 -0.39
N MET A 152 5.00 -8.91 0.19
CA MET A 152 4.52 -9.52 1.42
C MET A 152 5.27 -9.03 2.66
N THR A 153 6.59 -9.20 2.69
CA THR A 153 7.41 -8.93 3.90
C THR A 153 7.48 -7.44 4.24
N ILE A 154 7.16 -6.55 3.30
CA ILE A 154 7.04 -5.11 3.55
C ILE A 154 6.10 -4.79 4.73
N HIS A 155 5.03 -5.58 4.89
CA HIS A 155 4.11 -5.46 6.02
C HIS A 155 4.77 -5.82 7.36
N ASP A 156 5.66 -6.81 7.35
CA ASP A 156 6.39 -7.26 8.54
C ASP A 156 7.47 -6.25 8.92
N PHE A 157 8.16 -5.67 7.94
CA PHE A 157 9.11 -4.58 8.17
C PHE A 157 8.42 -3.35 8.79
N ASP A 158 7.24 -3.00 8.29
CA ASP A 158 6.44 -1.91 8.85
C ASP A 158 6.03 -2.21 10.30
N MET A 159 5.57 -3.44 10.57
CA MET A 159 5.16 -3.85 11.91
C MET A 159 6.31 -3.84 12.92
N VAL A 160 7.51 -4.30 12.54
CA VAL A 160 8.69 -4.22 13.41
C VAL A 160 8.97 -2.77 13.79
N ARG A 161 8.99 -1.86 12.82
CA ARG A 161 9.20 -0.42 13.09
C ARG A 161 8.11 0.17 13.97
N TYR A 162 6.85 -0.21 13.73
CA TYR A 162 5.69 0.27 14.49
C TYR A 162 5.72 -0.18 15.95
N LEU A 163 6.15 -1.42 16.22
CA LEU A 163 6.23 -1.98 17.57
C LEU A 163 7.51 -1.55 18.31
N ALA A 164 8.65 -1.52 17.61
CA ALA A 164 9.93 -1.14 18.21
C ALA A 164 10.07 0.37 18.45
N GLY A 165 9.37 1.19 17.65
CA GLY A 165 9.48 2.65 17.70
C GLY A 165 10.84 3.19 17.21
N CYS A 166 11.60 2.39 16.46
CA CYS A 166 12.91 2.77 15.90
C CYS A 166 13.14 2.08 14.54
N ASP A 167 14.17 2.55 13.82
CA ASP A 167 14.61 1.94 12.58
C ASP A 167 15.62 0.81 12.81
N ALA A 168 15.71 -0.12 11.83
CA ALA A 168 16.73 -1.16 11.82
C ALA A 168 18.11 -0.55 11.47
N THR A 169 19.17 -1.03 12.15
CA THR A 169 20.55 -0.65 11.87
C THR A 169 21.31 -1.69 11.06
N GLU A 170 20.89 -2.93 11.13
CA GLU A 170 21.49 -4.05 10.40
C GLU A 170 20.40 -5.01 9.91
N VAL A 171 20.66 -5.67 8.79
CA VAL A 171 19.77 -6.66 8.18
C VAL A 171 20.58 -7.90 7.81
N TYR A 172 20.06 -9.07 8.16
CA TYR A 172 20.55 -10.35 7.67
C TYR A 172 19.41 -11.15 7.05
N VAL A 173 19.63 -11.70 5.87
CA VAL A 173 18.58 -12.41 5.11
C VAL A 173 19.08 -13.80 4.73
N GLN A 174 18.22 -14.80 4.92
CA GLN A 174 18.33 -16.12 4.30
C GLN A 174 17.02 -16.42 3.59
N SER A 175 17.12 -16.99 2.40
CA SER A 175 15.96 -17.35 1.60
C SER A 175 16.21 -18.66 0.84
N ALA A 176 15.15 -19.33 0.47
CA ALA A 176 15.17 -20.54 -0.34
C ALA A 176 13.85 -20.69 -1.09
N ASN A 177 13.86 -21.49 -2.15
CA ASN A 177 12.64 -22.00 -2.77
C ASN A 177 12.36 -23.38 -2.24
N LEU A 178 11.27 -23.56 -1.52
CA LEU A 178 10.91 -24.79 -0.80
C LEU A 178 9.60 -25.39 -1.33
N VAL A 179 8.75 -24.60 -1.96
CA VAL A 179 7.41 -24.99 -2.40
C VAL A 179 7.36 -25.16 -3.92
N ASP A 180 7.67 -24.10 -4.69
CA ASP A 180 7.61 -24.12 -6.15
C ASP A 180 8.93 -23.62 -6.77
N PRO A 181 9.73 -24.51 -7.40
CA PRO A 181 10.96 -24.14 -8.08
C PRO A 181 10.78 -23.06 -9.17
N ALA A 182 9.59 -22.96 -9.78
CA ALA A 182 9.29 -21.95 -10.80
C ALA A 182 9.33 -20.53 -10.24
N ILE A 183 9.09 -20.35 -8.96
CA ILE A 183 9.25 -19.03 -8.28
C ILE A 183 10.72 -18.62 -8.31
N GLY A 184 11.64 -19.53 -8.01
CA GLY A 184 13.08 -19.28 -8.11
C GLY A 184 13.54 -19.00 -9.54
N GLU A 185 12.99 -19.69 -10.53
CA GLU A 185 13.25 -19.41 -11.94
C GLU A 185 12.75 -18.01 -12.36
N ALA A 186 11.68 -17.54 -11.72
CA ALA A 186 11.17 -16.17 -11.91
C ALA A 186 11.96 -15.10 -11.15
N GLY A 187 12.96 -15.49 -10.32
CA GLY A 187 13.86 -14.58 -9.62
C GLY A 187 13.39 -14.17 -8.22
N ASP A 188 12.49 -14.92 -7.62
CA ASP A 188 11.97 -14.69 -6.26
C ASP A 188 12.18 -15.92 -5.36
N VAL A 189 11.66 -15.87 -4.14
CA VAL A 189 11.68 -16.94 -3.12
C VAL A 189 10.28 -17.23 -2.61
N ASP A 190 10.07 -18.42 -2.02
CA ASP A 190 8.78 -18.83 -1.44
C ASP A 190 8.87 -19.19 0.05
#